data_0eea62553c26a96aa4bde2161adeaf34
#
_entry.id   0eea62553c26a96aa4bde2161adeaf34
#
_cell.length_a   1.000
_cell.length_b   1.000
_cell.length_c   1.000
_cell.angle_alpha   90.00
_cell.angle_beta   90.00
_cell.angle_gamma   90.00
#
_symmetry.space_group_name_H-M   'P 1'
#
loop_
_entity.id
_entity.type
_entity.pdbx_description
1 polymer ?
#
loop_
_entity_poly.entity_id
_entity_poly.type
_entity_poly.pdbx_seq_one_letter_code
_entity_poly.pdbx_strand_id
1 'polypeptide(L)'
;MQRFIVRLLALAATLQAGSAAWAQADLEKVEIQAQEIAPGVAVLFGAGGNIGLSYGPDATVLIDDQFAPLSGKIEAAIATLGAAPVKYVVNTHWHYDHTGGNENFGKAGATIFAHDNVRVRMAGGGTVVGTSSPPAPKEALPVVTYAQGMRFHINGDTINLMYLGGGHTDGDSVVMWEDKNVVHMGDLYMTILSFPFVDRSSGGDVYNLMRSLDLVLAMINDETKVIPGHGAMSNKAELAAWRAMIGQAVERVEALHKDGKTLEQAVAAKPLADFNRESSFINGEAFVKVIWASLAD
;
A
#
# COMPACT_ATOMS: atom_id res chain seq x y z
N MET A 1 -49.31 24.52 -0.31
CA MET A 1 -48.34 23.58 0.25
C MET A 1 -47.47 23.00 -0.90
N GLN A 2 -46.56 23.78 -1.47
CA GLN A 2 -45.68 23.29 -2.57
C GLN A 2 -44.56 24.31 -2.82
N ARG A 3 -43.59 24.47 -1.91
CA ARG A 3 -42.40 25.34 -2.12
C ARG A 3 -41.23 25.03 -1.16
N PHE A 4 -41.02 23.78 -0.74
CA PHE A 4 -39.92 23.48 0.22
C PHE A 4 -39.00 22.29 -0.15
N ILE A 5 -39.08 21.75 -1.37
CA ILE A 5 -38.27 20.51 -1.72
C ILE A 5 -37.10 20.78 -2.68
N VAL A 6 -36.90 21.99 -3.19
CA VAL A 6 -35.89 22.24 -4.24
C VAL A 6 -34.52 22.75 -3.71
N ARG A 7 -34.36 23.02 -2.42
CA ARG A 7 -33.09 23.57 -1.88
C ARG A 7 -32.11 22.59 -1.23
N LEU A 8 -32.45 21.32 -1.08
CA LEU A 8 -31.57 20.33 -0.45
C LEU A 8 -30.66 19.52 -1.41
N LEU A 9 -30.98 19.52 -2.71
CA LEU A 9 -30.19 18.81 -3.72
C LEU A 9 -29.00 19.61 -4.29
N ALA A 10 -29.00 20.94 -4.15
CA ALA A 10 -27.88 21.76 -4.63
C ALA A 10 -26.70 21.88 -3.67
N LEU A 11 -26.87 21.51 -2.38
CA LEU A 11 -25.80 21.62 -1.39
C LEU A 11 -24.88 20.40 -1.34
N ALA A 12 -25.35 19.23 -1.79
CA ALA A 12 -24.54 18.00 -1.80
C ALA A 12 -23.56 17.96 -2.98
N ALA A 13 -23.92 18.56 -4.13
CA ALA A 13 -23.04 18.60 -5.31
C ALA A 13 -21.86 19.59 -5.16
N THR A 14 -22.04 20.65 -4.36
CA THR A 14 -20.99 21.65 -4.12
C THR A 14 -19.94 21.19 -3.10
N LEU A 15 -20.28 20.28 -2.18
CA LEU A 15 -19.34 19.72 -1.21
C LEU A 15 -18.39 18.68 -1.84
N GLN A 16 -18.85 17.92 -2.84
CA GLN A 16 -17.99 16.93 -3.54
C GLN A 16 -17.01 17.61 -4.51
N ALA A 17 -17.41 18.69 -5.17
CA ALA A 17 -16.50 19.45 -6.04
C ALA A 17 -15.44 20.21 -5.23
N GLY A 18 -15.76 20.65 -4.03
CA GLY A 18 -14.81 21.29 -3.11
C GLY A 18 -13.73 20.35 -2.61
N SER A 19 -14.08 19.13 -2.19
CA SER A 19 -13.11 18.16 -1.66
C SER A 19 -12.11 17.67 -2.72
N ALA A 20 -12.54 17.45 -3.95
CA ALA A 20 -11.65 17.08 -5.06
C ALA A 20 -10.69 18.21 -5.45
N ALA A 21 -11.14 19.46 -5.45
CA ALA A 21 -10.30 20.61 -5.75
C ALA A 21 -9.25 20.89 -4.67
N TRP A 22 -9.59 20.67 -3.39
CA TRP A 22 -8.63 20.80 -2.28
C TRP A 22 -7.58 19.69 -2.30
N ALA A 23 -7.98 18.45 -2.58
CA ALA A 23 -7.05 17.33 -2.73
C ALA A 23 -6.05 17.57 -3.89
N GLN A 24 -6.52 18.08 -5.02
CA GLN A 24 -5.69 18.43 -6.17
C GLN A 24 -4.71 19.57 -5.85
N ALA A 25 -5.15 20.63 -5.18
CA ALA A 25 -4.32 21.77 -4.81
C ALA A 25 -3.23 21.39 -3.79
N ASP A 26 -3.49 20.42 -2.92
CA ASP A 26 -2.49 19.93 -1.96
C ASP A 26 -1.41 19.08 -2.64
N LEU A 27 -1.73 18.27 -3.64
CA LEU A 27 -0.75 17.49 -4.41
C LEU A 27 0.22 18.38 -5.20
N GLU A 28 -0.20 19.55 -5.66
CA GLU A 28 0.68 20.52 -6.32
C GLU A 28 1.80 21.04 -5.40
N LYS A 29 1.56 21.08 -4.09
CA LYS A 29 2.55 21.54 -3.09
C LYS A 29 3.47 20.43 -2.59
N VAL A 30 3.15 19.18 -2.89
CA VAL A 30 3.96 18.04 -2.45
C VAL A 30 5.32 18.10 -3.12
N GLU A 31 6.37 17.94 -2.33
CA GLU A 31 7.75 17.75 -2.79
C GLU A 31 8.11 16.26 -2.68
N ILE A 32 8.76 15.72 -3.70
CA ILE A 32 9.28 14.36 -3.67
C ILE A 32 10.71 14.39 -3.14
N GLN A 33 10.92 13.73 -1.99
CA GLN A 33 12.23 13.62 -1.36
C GLN A 33 12.83 12.26 -1.69
N ALA A 34 13.97 12.25 -2.41
CA ALA A 34 14.71 11.03 -2.71
C ALA A 34 15.80 10.82 -1.67
N GLN A 35 15.88 9.62 -1.10
CA GLN A 35 16.90 9.20 -0.15
C GLN A 35 17.55 7.92 -0.64
N GLU A 36 18.83 7.96 -1.00
CA GLU A 36 19.60 6.76 -1.26
C GLU A 36 19.81 5.99 0.05
N ILE A 37 19.46 4.71 0.04
CA ILE A 37 19.50 3.83 1.22
C ILE A 37 20.54 2.71 1.07
N ALA A 38 20.91 2.36 -0.16
CA ALA A 38 22.02 1.50 -0.50
C ALA A 38 22.53 1.89 -1.90
N PRO A 39 23.76 1.54 -2.31
CA PRO A 39 24.26 1.88 -3.64
C PRO A 39 23.32 1.41 -4.75
N GLY A 40 22.73 2.35 -5.52
CA GLY A 40 21.77 2.09 -6.57
C GLY A 40 20.35 1.74 -6.09
N VAL A 41 20.05 1.90 -4.80
CA VAL A 41 18.70 1.73 -4.23
C VAL A 41 18.32 2.97 -3.43
N ALA A 42 17.17 3.54 -3.74
CA ALA A 42 16.63 4.71 -3.02
C ALA A 42 15.16 4.49 -2.64
N VAL A 43 14.69 5.31 -1.71
CA VAL A 43 13.28 5.48 -1.40
C VAL A 43 12.87 6.92 -1.71
N LEU A 44 11.70 7.09 -2.33
CA LEU A 44 11.12 8.40 -2.59
C LEU A 44 9.90 8.58 -1.69
N PHE A 45 9.92 9.66 -0.92
CA PHE A 45 8.81 10.08 -0.07
C PHE A 45 8.06 11.22 -0.72
N GLY A 46 6.72 11.20 -0.64
CA GLY A 46 5.86 12.24 -1.19
C GLY A 46 4.48 12.22 -0.54
N ALA A 47 3.42 12.18 -1.33
CA ALA A 47 2.08 11.85 -0.88
C ALA A 47 1.71 10.45 -1.39
N GLY A 48 0.90 9.71 -0.63
CA GLY A 48 0.61 8.30 -0.96
C GLY A 48 1.71 7.36 -0.46
N GLY A 49 1.83 6.19 -1.10
CA GLY A 49 2.79 5.19 -0.70
C GLY A 49 4.24 5.57 -0.93
N ASN A 50 5.13 5.03 -0.12
CA ASN A 50 6.57 5.14 -0.34
C ASN A 50 6.95 4.44 -1.65
N ILE A 51 7.82 5.05 -2.43
CA ILE A 51 8.30 4.49 -3.69
C ILE A 51 9.68 3.90 -3.47
N GLY A 52 9.86 2.63 -3.86
CA GLY A 52 11.18 2.02 -3.97
C GLY A 52 11.79 2.31 -5.34
N LEU A 53 13.10 2.50 -5.40
CA LEU A 53 13.82 2.74 -6.65
C LEU A 53 15.07 1.87 -6.71
N SER A 54 15.24 1.13 -7.84
CA SER A 54 16.51 0.59 -8.24
C SER A 54 17.01 1.33 -9.48
N TYR A 55 18.25 1.78 -9.47
CA TYR A 55 18.85 2.49 -10.59
C TYR A 55 20.31 2.11 -10.77
N GLY A 56 20.76 2.13 -12.02
CA GLY A 56 22.11 1.74 -12.38
C GLY A 56 22.29 1.67 -13.90
N PRO A 57 23.34 0.98 -14.38
CA PRO A 57 23.69 0.98 -15.80
C PRO A 57 22.66 0.29 -16.70
N ASP A 58 21.85 -0.62 -16.15
CA ASP A 58 20.94 -1.44 -16.97
C ASP A 58 19.60 -0.77 -17.20
N ALA A 59 18.99 -0.25 -16.11
CA ALA A 59 17.71 0.46 -16.16
C ALA A 59 17.34 1.08 -14.81
N THR A 60 16.31 1.93 -14.82
CA THR A 60 15.58 2.41 -13.64
C THR A 60 14.31 1.58 -13.44
N VAL A 61 14.16 0.98 -12.25
CA VAL A 61 12.99 0.21 -11.81
C VAL A 61 12.33 0.98 -10.68
N LEU A 62 11.06 1.30 -10.84
CA LEU A 62 10.23 1.98 -9.85
C LEU A 62 9.30 0.96 -9.17
N ILE A 63 9.24 0.97 -7.86
CA ILE A 63 8.30 0.16 -7.08
C ILE A 63 7.25 1.11 -6.52
N ASP A 64 6.03 1.02 -7.05
CA ASP A 64 4.93 1.97 -6.89
C ASP A 64 5.22 3.36 -7.48
N ASP A 65 4.19 4.21 -7.66
CA ASP A 65 4.32 5.47 -8.36
C ASP A 65 3.38 6.59 -7.87
N GLN A 66 2.75 6.39 -6.71
CA GLN A 66 1.89 7.36 -6.05
C GLN A 66 0.73 7.84 -6.95
N PHE A 67 0.50 9.15 -6.98
CA PHE A 67 -0.60 9.79 -7.69
C PHE A 67 -0.17 10.39 -9.02
N ALA A 68 -1.01 10.33 -10.04
CA ALA A 68 -0.75 10.87 -11.39
C ALA A 68 -0.19 12.30 -11.42
N PRO A 69 -0.68 13.27 -10.62
CA PRO A 69 -0.12 14.64 -10.62
C PRO A 69 1.34 14.72 -10.13
N LEU A 70 1.84 13.69 -9.46
CA LEU A 70 3.20 13.66 -8.92
C LEU A 70 4.23 13.05 -9.88
N SER A 71 3.81 12.41 -10.99
CA SER A 71 4.71 11.68 -11.89
C SER A 71 5.89 12.53 -12.37
N GLY A 72 5.65 13.77 -12.80
CA GLY A 72 6.75 14.67 -13.23
C GLY A 72 7.71 15.06 -12.10
N LYS A 73 7.20 15.17 -10.84
CA LYS A 73 8.05 15.45 -9.68
C LYS A 73 8.86 14.21 -9.27
N ILE A 74 8.27 13.02 -9.42
CA ILE A 74 8.96 11.73 -9.22
C ILE A 74 10.09 11.59 -10.23
N GLU A 75 9.84 11.84 -11.52
CA GLU A 75 10.89 11.82 -12.56
C GLU A 75 12.01 12.84 -12.27
N ALA A 76 11.66 14.05 -11.85
CA ALA A 76 12.63 15.06 -11.46
C ALA A 76 13.50 14.62 -10.26
N ALA A 77 12.90 14.01 -9.24
CA ALA A 77 13.62 13.46 -8.10
C ALA A 77 14.56 12.31 -8.50
N ILE A 78 14.11 11.41 -9.38
CA ILE A 78 14.93 10.31 -9.95
C ILE A 78 16.15 10.89 -10.70
N ALA A 79 15.94 11.93 -11.49
CA ALA A 79 17.03 12.57 -12.24
C ALA A 79 18.09 13.21 -11.32
N THR A 80 17.74 13.68 -10.12
CA THR A 80 18.73 14.19 -9.13
C THR A 80 19.71 13.13 -8.64
N LEU A 81 19.33 11.85 -8.70
CA LEU A 81 20.17 10.71 -8.37
C LEU A 81 21.09 10.28 -9.54
N GLY A 82 20.99 10.96 -10.69
CA GLY A 82 21.72 10.58 -11.91
C GLY A 82 21.13 9.34 -12.60
N ALA A 83 19.94 8.92 -12.22
CA ALA A 83 19.28 7.76 -12.81
C ALA A 83 18.67 8.09 -14.19
N ALA A 84 18.63 7.09 -15.06
CA ALA A 84 17.96 7.19 -16.36
C ALA A 84 16.42 7.27 -16.18
N PRO A 85 15.64 7.65 -17.21
CA PRO A 85 14.19 7.57 -17.18
C PRO A 85 13.68 6.18 -16.78
N VAL A 86 12.51 6.13 -16.13
CA VAL A 86 11.90 4.89 -15.66
C VAL A 86 11.61 3.96 -16.84
N LYS A 87 12.15 2.75 -16.77
CA LYS A 87 11.93 1.70 -17.78
C LYS A 87 10.95 0.64 -17.30
N TYR A 88 10.92 0.37 -16.00
CA TYR A 88 10.07 -0.63 -15.40
C TYR A 88 9.35 -0.05 -14.18
N VAL A 89 8.05 -0.33 -14.06
CA VAL A 89 7.24 -0.05 -12.88
C VAL A 89 6.75 -1.38 -12.33
N VAL A 90 6.86 -1.56 -11.03
CA VAL A 90 6.31 -2.72 -10.31
C VAL A 90 5.30 -2.19 -9.31
N ASN A 91 4.04 -2.63 -9.37
CA ASN A 91 3.07 -2.27 -8.35
C ASN A 91 3.02 -3.34 -7.26
N THR A 92 3.14 -2.90 -6.01
CA THR A 92 3.00 -3.79 -4.84
C THR A 92 1.58 -4.28 -4.68
N HIS A 93 0.58 -3.42 -4.90
CA HIS A 93 -0.85 -3.73 -4.89
C HIS A 93 -1.64 -2.72 -5.75
N TRP A 94 -2.98 -2.77 -5.74
CA TRP A 94 -3.78 -2.03 -6.72
C TRP A 94 -4.31 -0.66 -6.26
N HIS A 95 -4.08 -0.24 -5.00
CA HIS A 95 -4.60 1.03 -4.50
C HIS A 95 -4.02 2.23 -5.26
N TYR A 96 -4.84 3.26 -5.40
CA TYR A 96 -4.55 4.38 -6.29
C TYR A 96 -3.36 5.24 -5.85
N ASP A 97 -3.07 5.29 -4.57
CA ASP A 97 -1.89 5.98 -4.03
C ASP A 97 -0.57 5.21 -4.20
N HIS A 98 -0.63 4.05 -4.89
CA HIS A 98 0.50 3.23 -5.32
C HIS A 98 0.56 3.05 -6.83
N THR A 99 -0.59 3.21 -7.54
CA THR A 99 -0.72 2.93 -8.97
C THR A 99 -1.20 4.12 -9.79
N GLY A 100 -1.42 5.27 -9.14
CA GLY A 100 -2.01 6.44 -9.78
C GLY A 100 -1.14 7.05 -10.87
N GLY A 101 0.17 6.90 -10.80
CA GLY A 101 1.14 7.33 -11.81
C GLY A 101 1.27 6.40 -13.02
N ASN A 102 0.77 5.15 -12.93
CA ASN A 102 0.93 4.12 -13.96
C ASN A 102 0.64 4.60 -15.38
N GLU A 103 -0.47 5.34 -15.56
CA GLU A 103 -0.86 5.82 -16.89
C GLU A 103 0.21 6.73 -17.50
N ASN A 104 0.81 7.61 -16.70
CA ASN A 104 1.84 8.53 -17.15
C ASN A 104 3.13 7.79 -17.51
N PHE A 105 3.58 6.87 -16.65
CA PHE A 105 4.77 6.05 -16.92
C PHE A 105 4.54 5.09 -18.08
N GLY A 106 3.36 4.48 -18.19
CA GLY A 106 3.00 3.61 -19.32
C GLY A 106 2.97 4.37 -20.66
N LYS A 107 2.43 5.58 -20.68
CA LYS A 107 2.48 6.48 -21.88
C LYS A 107 3.92 6.92 -22.21
N ALA A 108 4.78 7.05 -21.21
CA ALA A 108 6.21 7.33 -21.40
C ALA A 108 7.01 6.11 -21.89
N GLY A 109 6.39 4.92 -21.99
CA GLY A 109 7.00 3.71 -22.50
C GLY A 109 7.53 2.74 -21.44
N ALA A 110 7.24 2.98 -20.15
CA ALA A 110 7.59 2.03 -19.10
C ALA A 110 6.74 0.75 -19.22
N THR A 111 7.37 -0.39 -18.90
CA THR A 111 6.67 -1.68 -18.79
C THR A 111 6.22 -1.87 -17.34
N ILE A 112 4.94 -2.10 -17.14
CA ILE A 112 4.33 -2.23 -15.80
C ILE A 112 4.17 -3.71 -15.46
N PHE A 113 4.59 -4.08 -14.25
CA PHE A 113 4.57 -5.43 -13.68
C PHE A 113 3.74 -5.43 -12.40
N ALA A 114 2.98 -6.49 -12.15
CA ALA A 114 2.28 -6.69 -10.89
C ALA A 114 1.83 -8.16 -10.72
N HIS A 115 1.29 -8.50 -9.54
CA HIS A 115 0.55 -9.74 -9.36
C HIS A 115 -0.73 -9.76 -10.23
N ASP A 116 -1.18 -10.95 -10.64
CA ASP A 116 -2.35 -11.13 -11.51
C ASP A 116 -3.60 -10.41 -10.98
N ASN A 117 -3.86 -10.49 -9.68
CA ASN A 117 -5.01 -9.85 -9.04
C ASN A 117 -4.98 -8.32 -9.11
N VAL A 118 -3.79 -7.70 -9.07
CA VAL A 118 -3.65 -6.24 -9.25
C VAL A 118 -4.20 -5.83 -10.60
N ARG A 119 -3.78 -6.52 -11.68
CA ARG A 119 -4.30 -6.25 -13.02
C ARG A 119 -5.82 -6.47 -13.10
N VAL A 120 -6.33 -7.57 -12.51
CA VAL A 120 -7.77 -7.88 -12.52
C VAL A 120 -8.56 -6.76 -11.85
N ARG A 121 -8.12 -6.29 -10.67
CA ARG A 121 -8.79 -5.21 -9.94
C ARG A 121 -8.69 -3.87 -10.65
N MET A 122 -7.53 -3.50 -11.16
CA MET A 122 -7.37 -2.27 -11.93
C MET A 122 -8.23 -2.27 -13.21
N ALA A 123 -8.31 -3.39 -13.93
CA ALA A 123 -9.13 -3.50 -15.13
C ALA A 123 -10.63 -3.51 -14.86
N GLY A 124 -11.05 -4.07 -13.72
CA GLY A 124 -12.45 -4.13 -13.30
C GLY A 124 -12.95 -2.88 -12.57
N GLY A 125 -12.04 -2.15 -11.95
CA GLY A 125 -12.39 -1.15 -10.95
C GLY A 125 -12.92 -1.78 -9.67
N GLY A 126 -13.33 -0.95 -8.71
CA GLY A 126 -13.86 -1.42 -7.44
C GLY A 126 -14.17 -0.29 -6.47
N THR A 127 -14.19 -0.62 -5.19
CA THR A 127 -14.39 0.37 -4.11
C THR A 127 -13.31 0.16 -3.06
N VAL A 128 -12.61 1.22 -2.69
CA VAL A 128 -11.62 1.24 -1.62
C VAL A 128 -12.07 2.25 -0.57
N VAL A 129 -12.30 1.80 0.67
CA VAL A 129 -12.78 2.66 1.79
C VAL A 129 -14.02 3.48 1.41
N GLY A 130 -14.95 2.86 0.69
CA GLY A 130 -16.18 3.55 0.25
C GLY A 130 -16.01 4.51 -0.93
N THR A 131 -14.79 4.68 -1.45
CA THR A 131 -14.49 5.51 -2.63
C THR A 131 -14.45 4.64 -3.87
N SER A 132 -15.18 5.04 -4.92
CA SER A 132 -15.18 4.34 -6.20
C SER A 132 -13.85 4.53 -6.92
N SER A 133 -13.24 3.42 -7.34
CA SER A 133 -12.09 3.37 -8.24
C SER A 133 -12.58 2.85 -9.59
N PRO A 134 -12.69 3.69 -10.63
CA PRO A 134 -13.17 3.25 -11.95
C PRO A 134 -12.13 2.31 -12.61
N PRO A 135 -12.54 1.53 -13.64
CA PRO A 135 -11.59 0.77 -14.45
C PRO A 135 -10.45 1.65 -14.98
N ALA A 136 -9.23 1.20 -14.78
CA ALA A 136 -8.05 1.92 -15.22
C ALA A 136 -7.90 1.89 -16.76
N PRO A 137 -7.37 2.95 -17.38
CA PRO A 137 -7.10 2.97 -18.81
C PRO A 137 -6.02 1.95 -19.17
N LYS A 138 -5.98 1.55 -20.45
CA LYS A 138 -5.09 0.50 -20.95
C LYS A 138 -3.63 0.75 -20.62
N GLU A 139 -3.20 1.99 -20.70
CA GLU A 139 -1.81 2.43 -20.49
C GLU A 139 -1.39 2.32 -19.01
N ALA A 140 -2.36 2.28 -18.08
CA ALA A 140 -2.10 2.10 -16.65
C ALA A 140 -2.04 0.63 -16.22
N LEU A 141 -2.51 -0.30 -17.07
CA LEU A 141 -2.61 -1.70 -16.68
C LEU A 141 -1.26 -2.42 -16.74
N PRO A 142 -0.90 -3.21 -15.70
CA PRO A 142 0.26 -4.10 -15.78
C PRO A 142 0.19 -4.99 -17.02
N VAL A 143 1.24 -4.97 -17.85
CA VAL A 143 1.32 -5.77 -19.09
C VAL A 143 2.06 -7.09 -18.88
N VAL A 144 2.85 -7.19 -17.83
CA VAL A 144 3.48 -8.43 -17.37
C VAL A 144 2.97 -8.75 -15.98
N THR A 145 2.39 -9.91 -15.80
CA THR A 145 1.85 -10.35 -14.52
C THR A 145 2.43 -11.68 -14.06
N TYR A 146 2.35 -11.95 -12.77
CA TYR A 146 2.81 -13.20 -12.15
C TYR A 146 1.82 -13.65 -11.08
N ALA A 147 1.75 -14.99 -10.88
CA ALA A 147 0.88 -15.60 -9.87
C ALA A 147 1.57 -15.81 -8.51
N GLN A 148 2.91 -16.01 -8.48
CA GLN A 148 3.65 -16.28 -7.24
C GLN A 148 4.83 -15.35 -7.05
N GLY A 149 5.50 -14.97 -8.13
CA GLY A 149 6.65 -14.08 -8.09
C GLY A 149 7.47 -14.12 -9.36
N MET A 150 8.44 -13.23 -9.41
CA MET A 150 9.43 -13.17 -10.49
C MET A 150 10.70 -12.46 -10.01
N ARG A 151 11.78 -12.56 -10.78
CA ARG A 151 13.05 -11.93 -10.47
C ARG A 151 13.54 -11.08 -11.62
N PHE A 152 14.08 -9.91 -11.28
CA PHE A 152 14.91 -9.12 -12.18
C PHE A 152 16.39 -9.33 -11.79
N HIS A 153 17.24 -9.64 -12.74
CA HIS A 153 18.70 -9.63 -12.58
C HIS A 153 19.22 -8.36 -13.26
N ILE A 154 19.36 -7.28 -12.49
CA ILE A 154 19.54 -5.94 -13.03
C ILE A 154 20.34 -5.05 -12.04
N ASN A 155 21.12 -4.11 -12.55
CA ASN A 155 21.91 -3.15 -11.76
C ASN A 155 22.87 -3.84 -10.75
N GLY A 156 23.33 -5.05 -11.08
CA GLY A 156 24.20 -5.84 -10.20
C GLY A 156 23.51 -6.34 -8.94
N ASP A 157 22.20 -6.57 -9.00
CA ASP A 157 21.37 -7.11 -7.92
C ASP A 157 20.34 -8.10 -8.46
N THR A 158 19.76 -8.89 -7.57
CA THR A 158 18.56 -9.68 -7.81
C THR A 158 17.38 -9.05 -7.09
N ILE A 159 16.47 -8.43 -7.84
CA ILE A 159 15.22 -7.88 -7.30
C ILE A 159 14.16 -8.99 -7.36
N ASN A 160 13.76 -9.51 -6.22
CA ASN A 160 12.82 -10.59 -6.07
C ASN A 160 11.42 -10.06 -5.73
N LEU A 161 10.46 -10.27 -6.61
CA LEU A 161 9.05 -9.94 -6.41
C LEU A 161 8.34 -11.19 -5.89
N MET A 162 7.67 -11.10 -4.75
CA MET A 162 7.07 -12.26 -4.08
C MET A 162 5.63 -11.98 -3.69
N TYR A 163 4.71 -12.82 -4.15
CA TYR A 163 3.36 -12.91 -3.60
C TYR A 163 3.35 -13.93 -2.46
N LEU A 164 3.05 -13.50 -1.25
CA LEU A 164 3.10 -14.35 -0.05
C LEU A 164 1.70 -14.77 0.45
N GLY A 165 0.66 -14.52 -0.33
CA GLY A 165 -0.73 -14.85 -0.01
C GLY A 165 -1.61 -13.63 0.26
N GLY A 166 -1.10 -12.44 0.03
CA GLY A 166 -1.82 -11.19 0.29
C GLY A 166 -1.89 -10.83 1.77
N GLY A 167 -2.87 -10.02 2.13
CA GLY A 167 -3.11 -9.59 3.51
C GLY A 167 -3.76 -8.23 3.60
N HIS A 168 -3.15 -7.19 3.06
CA HIS A 168 -3.76 -5.87 2.87
C HIS A 168 -4.81 -5.91 1.75
N THR A 169 -4.44 -6.48 0.61
CA THR A 169 -5.32 -6.89 -0.50
C THR A 169 -5.04 -8.34 -0.88
N ASP A 170 -5.70 -8.86 -1.93
CA ASP A 170 -5.41 -10.19 -2.48
C ASP A 170 -4.30 -10.20 -3.55
N GLY A 171 -3.66 -9.06 -3.80
CA GLY A 171 -2.61 -8.90 -4.82
C GLY A 171 -1.28 -8.40 -4.30
N ASP A 172 -1.08 -8.36 -2.96
CA ASP A 172 0.09 -7.73 -2.36
C ASP A 172 1.38 -8.46 -2.71
N SER A 173 2.36 -7.71 -3.14
CA SER A 173 3.71 -8.20 -3.41
C SER A 173 4.74 -7.53 -2.53
N VAL A 174 5.66 -8.34 -2.00
CA VAL A 174 6.88 -7.89 -1.33
C VAL A 174 7.99 -7.84 -2.37
N VAL A 175 8.80 -6.79 -2.33
CA VAL A 175 9.95 -6.63 -3.24
C VAL A 175 11.23 -6.61 -2.44
N MET A 176 12.16 -7.53 -2.75
CA MET A 176 13.43 -7.66 -2.04
C MET A 176 14.60 -7.46 -2.99
N TRP A 177 15.49 -6.54 -2.66
CA TRP A 177 16.83 -6.40 -3.24
C TRP A 177 17.78 -7.30 -2.45
N GLU A 178 18.06 -8.48 -3.00
CA GLU A 178 18.75 -9.56 -2.26
C GLU A 178 20.19 -9.16 -1.88
N ASP A 179 20.96 -8.61 -2.82
CA ASP A 179 22.35 -8.22 -2.58
C ASP A 179 22.50 -6.90 -1.81
N LYS A 180 21.51 -6.02 -1.85
CA LYS A 180 21.49 -4.75 -1.11
C LYS A 180 20.84 -4.84 0.27
N ASN A 181 20.26 -6.00 0.60
CA ASN A 181 19.61 -6.29 1.87
C ASN A 181 18.52 -5.24 2.22
N VAL A 182 17.63 -4.98 1.24
CA VAL A 182 16.51 -4.06 1.35
C VAL A 182 15.23 -4.81 1.02
N VAL A 183 14.14 -4.54 1.75
CA VAL A 183 12.81 -5.08 1.45
C VAL A 183 11.77 -3.97 1.44
N HIS A 184 10.92 -3.93 0.41
CA HIS A 184 9.74 -3.07 0.32
C HIS A 184 8.50 -3.92 0.62
N MET A 185 7.73 -3.50 1.61
CA MET A 185 6.62 -4.26 2.14
C MET A 185 5.27 -3.95 1.48
N GLY A 186 5.20 -2.87 0.67
CA GLY A 186 3.91 -2.31 0.33
C GLY A 186 3.09 -2.08 1.61
N ASP A 187 1.78 -2.12 1.50
CA ASP A 187 0.87 -1.86 2.62
C ASP A 187 0.63 -3.05 3.55
N LEU A 188 1.38 -4.14 3.35
CA LEU A 188 1.50 -5.18 4.39
C LEU A 188 2.11 -4.62 5.67
N TYR A 189 2.86 -3.50 5.58
CA TYR A 189 3.46 -2.83 6.73
C TYR A 189 3.43 -1.31 6.58
N MET A 190 2.91 -0.60 7.57
CA MET A 190 2.80 0.86 7.62
C MET A 190 3.20 1.38 9.00
N THR A 191 4.17 2.31 9.06
CA THR A 191 4.66 2.84 10.34
C THR A 191 3.81 3.98 10.90
N ILE A 192 2.93 4.54 10.08
CA ILE A 192 2.06 5.68 10.46
C ILE A 192 0.75 5.27 11.14
N LEU A 193 0.38 3.99 11.10
CA LEU A 193 -0.88 3.49 11.63
C LEU A 193 -0.71 2.81 13.00
N SER A 194 -1.77 2.82 13.81
CA SER A 194 -1.85 1.99 15.03
C SER A 194 -2.09 0.52 14.71
N PHE A 195 -2.96 0.27 13.73
CA PHE A 195 -3.34 -1.06 13.27
C PHE A 195 -3.23 -1.14 11.76
N PRO A 196 -3.03 -2.34 11.19
CA PRO A 196 -2.98 -2.50 9.74
C PRO A 196 -4.31 -2.11 9.09
N PHE A 197 -4.21 -1.54 7.90
CA PHE A 197 -5.36 -1.42 7.01
C PHE A 197 -5.48 -2.73 6.23
N VAL A 198 -6.54 -3.50 6.50
CA VAL A 198 -6.89 -4.72 5.78
C VAL A 198 -8.12 -4.41 4.94
N ASP A 199 -7.95 -4.29 3.63
CA ASP A 199 -9.05 -3.99 2.72
C ASP A 199 -9.83 -5.26 2.37
N ARG A 200 -10.86 -5.54 3.19
CA ARG A 200 -11.75 -6.69 2.99
C ARG A 200 -12.45 -6.66 1.62
N SER A 201 -12.75 -5.47 1.09
CA SER A 201 -13.38 -5.32 -0.22
C SER A 201 -12.46 -5.73 -1.36
N SER A 202 -11.17 -5.68 -1.14
CA SER A 202 -10.11 -6.13 -2.06
C SER A 202 -9.52 -7.49 -1.70
N GLY A 203 -10.25 -8.31 -0.93
CA GLY A 203 -9.80 -9.65 -0.54
C GLY A 203 -8.67 -9.67 0.50
N GLY A 204 -8.45 -8.54 1.19
CA GLY A 204 -7.53 -8.49 2.33
C GLY A 204 -8.00 -9.37 3.48
N ASP A 205 -7.05 -9.94 4.23
CA ASP A 205 -7.32 -10.84 5.35
C ASP A 205 -6.23 -10.75 6.41
N VAL A 206 -6.64 -10.68 7.70
CA VAL A 206 -5.68 -10.47 8.79
C VAL A 206 -4.77 -11.67 9.03
N TYR A 207 -5.25 -12.89 8.81
CA TYR A 207 -4.44 -14.11 8.97
C TYR A 207 -3.41 -14.25 7.85
N ASN A 208 -3.81 -13.93 6.62
CA ASN A 208 -2.88 -13.86 5.49
C ASN A 208 -1.85 -12.76 5.70
N LEU A 209 -2.23 -11.59 6.24
CA LEU A 209 -1.31 -10.52 6.61
C LEU A 209 -0.27 -11.04 7.62
N MET A 210 -0.71 -11.66 8.71
CA MET A 210 0.18 -12.21 9.73
C MET A 210 1.15 -13.24 9.15
N ARG A 211 0.65 -14.15 8.28
CA ARG A 211 1.47 -15.14 7.60
C ARG A 211 2.50 -14.50 6.67
N SER A 212 2.11 -13.50 5.90
CA SER A 212 3.02 -12.77 5.00
C SER A 212 4.14 -12.08 5.79
N LEU A 213 3.80 -11.44 6.92
CA LEU A 213 4.79 -10.85 7.83
C LEU A 213 5.74 -11.90 8.43
N ASP A 214 5.23 -13.05 8.87
CA ASP A 214 6.05 -14.15 9.41
C ASP A 214 7.04 -14.68 8.36
N LEU A 215 6.60 -14.83 7.10
CA LEU A 215 7.48 -15.27 6.01
C LEU A 215 8.59 -14.24 5.73
N VAL A 216 8.26 -12.94 5.69
CA VAL A 216 9.28 -11.89 5.50
C VAL A 216 10.26 -11.86 6.67
N LEU A 217 9.78 -11.92 7.93
CA LEU A 217 10.64 -11.93 9.11
C LEU A 217 11.61 -13.12 9.13
N ALA A 218 11.22 -14.25 8.54
CA ALA A 218 12.10 -15.43 8.39
C ALA A 218 13.16 -15.26 7.29
N MET A 219 12.91 -14.41 6.28
CA MET A 219 13.83 -14.18 5.16
C MET A 219 14.85 -13.07 5.43
N ILE A 220 14.53 -12.09 6.27
CA ILE A 220 15.37 -10.91 6.53
C ILE A 220 16.23 -11.07 7.77
N ASN A 221 17.32 -10.30 7.86
CA ASN A 221 18.22 -10.23 9.02
C ASN A 221 18.16 -8.87 9.73
N ASP A 222 18.89 -8.70 10.81
CA ASP A 222 18.83 -7.49 11.66
C ASP A 222 19.38 -6.22 10.97
N GLU A 223 20.16 -6.38 9.89
CA GLU A 223 20.71 -5.27 9.10
C GLU A 223 19.81 -4.92 7.90
N THR A 224 18.75 -5.70 7.66
CA THR A 224 17.83 -5.44 6.55
C THR A 224 17.12 -4.11 6.73
N LYS A 225 17.17 -3.27 5.71
CA LYS A 225 16.41 -2.02 5.64
C LYS A 225 15.01 -2.32 5.14
N VAL A 226 14.02 -1.90 5.89
CA VAL A 226 12.62 -2.15 5.58
C VAL A 226 11.96 -0.85 5.12
N ILE A 227 11.45 -0.86 3.88
CA ILE A 227 10.62 0.23 3.33
C ILE A 227 9.16 -0.17 3.60
N PRO A 228 8.45 0.52 4.51
CA PRO A 228 7.01 0.33 4.69
C PRO A 228 6.25 0.95 3.52
N GLY A 229 5.01 0.54 3.27
CA GLY A 229 4.16 1.19 2.28
C GLY A 229 3.93 2.67 2.60
N HIS A 230 3.80 3.01 3.88
CA HIS A 230 3.66 4.40 4.33
C HIS A 230 4.50 4.67 5.58
N GLY A 231 5.07 5.88 5.63
CA GLY A 231 5.79 6.39 6.79
C GLY A 231 7.30 6.26 6.69
N ALA A 232 7.99 6.37 7.82
CA ALA A 232 9.45 6.38 7.88
C ALA A 232 10.04 4.99 7.63
N MET A 233 11.30 4.96 7.15
CA MET A 233 12.10 3.74 7.06
C MET A 233 12.11 2.97 8.37
N SER A 234 12.15 1.65 8.28
CA SER A 234 12.06 0.72 9.40
C SER A 234 13.14 -0.37 9.32
N ASN A 235 13.03 -1.33 10.24
CA ASN A 235 13.96 -2.44 10.41
C ASN A 235 13.21 -3.70 10.86
N LYS A 236 13.93 -4.84 10.93
CA LYS A 236 13.36 -6.13 11.34
C LYS A 236 12.73 -6.09 12.73
N ALA A 237 13.35 -5.42 13.70
CA ALA A 237 12.85 -5.39 15.08
C ALA A 237 11.49 -4.67 15.17
N GLU A 238 11.33 -3.54 14.47
CA GLU A 238 10.07 -2.80 14.42
C GLU A 238 8.99 -3.58 13.67
N LEU A 239 9.33 -4.25 12.56
CA LEU A 239 8.42 -5.13 11.83
C LEU A 239 7.97 -6.31 12.72
N ALA A 240 8.88 -6.92 13.48
CA ALA A 240 8.55 -7.99 14.42
C ALA A 240 7.63 -7.50 15.55
N ALA A 241 7.88 -6.30 16.10
CA ALA A 241 7.01 -5.69 17.10
C ALA A 241 5.61 -5.41 16.56
N TRP A 242 5.52 -4.90 15.32
CA TRP A 242 4.24 -4.72 14.61
C TRP A 242 3.48 -6.04 14.46
N ARG A 243 4.14 -7.08 13.98
CA ARG A 243 3.57 -8.42 13.83
C ARG A 243 3.09 -9.00 15.17
N ALA A 244 3.88 -8.82 16.25
CA ALA A 244 3.50 -9.28 17.58
C ALA A 244 2.25 -8.55 18.12
N MET A 245 2.15 -7.24 17.91
CA MET A 245 0.98 -6.45 18.29
C MET A 245 -0.28 -6.94 17.54
N ILE A 246 -0.19 -7.23 16.24
CA ILE A 246 -1.30 -7.78 15.46
C ILE A 246 -1.75 -9.13 16.04
N GLY A 247 -0.81 -10.02 16.37
CA GLY A 247 -1.09 -11.32 16.99
C GLY A 247 -1.87 -11.18 18.30
N GLN A 248 -1.40 -10.30 19.20
CA GLN A 248 -2.10 -10.04 20.46
C GLN A 248 -3.50 -9.46 20.24
N ALA A 249 -3.67 -8.59 19.25
CA ALA A 249 -4.98 -8.05 18.91
C ALA A 249 -5.94 -9.14 18.43
N VAL A 250 -5.46 -10.02 17.55
CA VAL A 250 -6.24 -11.17 17.04
C VAL A 250 -6.63 -12.10 18.18
N GLU A 251 -5.69 -12.51 19.04
CA GLU A 251 -5.95 -13.39 20.20
C GLU A 251 -7.02 -12.82 21.13
N ARG A 252 -6.99 -11.52 21.40
CA ARG A 252 -8.00 -10.87 22.28
C ARG A 252 -9.41 -10.88 21.64
N VAL A 253 -9.52 -10.67 20.35
CA VAL A 253 -10.82 -10.69 19.64
C VAL A 253 -11.33 -12.11 19.49
N GLU A 254 -10.46 -13.07 19.17
CA GLU A 254 -10.79 -14.50 19.12
C GLU A 254 -11.34 -15.02 20.46
N ALA A 255 -10.73 -14.59 21.59
CA ALA A 255 -11.22 -14.96 22.92
C ALA A 255 -12.65 -14.49 23.15
N LEU A 256 -12.97 -13.26 22.77
CA LEU A 256 -14.35 -12.74 22.89
C LEU A 256 -15.32 -13.50 21.99
N HIS A 257 -14.92 -13.85 20.77
CA HIS A 257 -15.73 -14.65 19.87
C HIS A 257 -15.97 -16.04 20.42
N LYS A 258 -14.94 -16.70 20.95
CA LYS A 258 -15.02 -18.03 21.58
C LYS A 258 -15.91 -18.03 22.82
N ASP A 259 -15.93 -16.92 23.57
CA ASP A 259 -16.82 -16.71 24.72
C ASP A 259 -18.28 -16.43 24.34
N GLY A 260 -18.63 -16.52 23.04
CA GLY A 260 -19.99 -16.33 22.53
C GLY A 260 -20.46 -14.88 22.51
N LYS A 261 -19.56 -13.90 22.55
CA LYS A 261 -19.91 -12.49 22.39
C LYS A 261 -20.38 -12.20 20.98
N THR A 262 -21.25 -11.21 20.82
CA THR A 262 -21.55 -10.64 19.49
C THR A 262 -20.49 -9.62 19.11
N LEU A 263 -20.46 -9.25 17.81
CA LEU A 263 -19.55 -8.17 17.33
C LEU A 263 -19.74 -6.88 18.13
N GLU A 264 -20.99 -6.48 18.38
CA GLU A 264 -21.30 -5.26 19.13
C GLU A 264 -20.75 -5.33 20.57
N GLN A 265 -20.84 -6.51 21.21
CA GLN A 265 -20.29 -6.74 22.55
C GLN A 265 -18.76 -6.73 22.52
N ALA A 266 -18.13 -7.30 21.49
CA ALA A 266 -16.68 -7.28 21.34
C ALA A 266 -16.17 -5.86 21.13
N VAL A 267 -16.81 -5.06 20.28
CA VAL A 267 -16.50 -3.64 20.07
C VAL A 267 -16.67 -2.84 21.36
N ALA A 268 -17.78 -3.03 22.08
CA ALA A 268 -18.08 -2.34 23.34
C ALA A 268 -17.06 -2.66 24.44
N ALA A 269 -16.46 -3.86 24.43
CA ALA A 269 -15.41 -4.26 25.37
C ALA A 269 -14.08 -3.54 25.16
N LYS A 270 -13.88 -2.87 24.02
CA LYS A 270 -12.65 -2.13 23.65
C LYS A 270 -11.36 -2.91 23.89
N PRO A 271 -11.22 -4.17 23.40
CA PRO A 271 -10.11 -5.05 23.74
C PRO A 271 -8.74 -4.54 23.27
N LEU A 272 -8.72 -3.53 22.41
CA LEU A 272 -7.50 -2.99 21.79
C LEU A 272 -7.20 -1.54 22.23
N ALA A 273 -7.81 -1.06 23.32
CA ALA A 273 -7.70 0.34 23.75
C ALA A 273 -6.25 0.75 24.08
N ASP A 274 -5.44 -0.16 24.62
CA ASP A 274 -4.05 0.05 24.99
C ASP A 274 -3.08 0.13 23.80
N PHE A 275 -3.48 -0.35 22.62
CA PHE A 275 -2.69 -0.24 21.38
C PHE A 275 -3.03 1.00 20.54
N ASN A 276 -4.13 1.68 20.87
CA ASN A 276 -4.64 2.78 20.05
C ASN A 276 -3.77 4.03 20.20
N ARG A 277 -3.32 4.61 19.08
CA ARG A 277 -2.69 5.92 19.05
C ARG A 277 -3.75 6.97 18.70
N GLU A 278 -3.64 8.17 19.27
CA GLU A 278 -4.50 9.27 18.89
C GLU A 278 -4.36 9.57 17.39
N SER A 279 -5.48 9.85 16.72
CA SER A 279 -5.56 10.21 15.29
C SER A 279 -5.17 9.14 14.27
N SER A 280 -5.13 7.86 14.63
CA SER A 280 -4.90 6.79 13.64
C SER A 280 -6.11 6.62 12.72
N PHE A 281 -5.88 6.54 11.40
CA PHE A 281 -6.90 6.23 10.38
C PHE A 281 -7.62 4.91 10.68
N ILE A 282 -6.89 3.88 11.08
CA ILE A 282 -7.46 2.62 11.58
C ILE A 282 -7.35 2.62 13.11
N ASN A 283 -8.49 2.76 13.78
CA ASN A 283 -8.58 2.67 15.23
C ASN A 283 -8.91 1.26 15.71
N GLY A 284 -8.86 1.04 17.04
CA GLY A 284 -9.11 -0.28 17.62
C GLY A 284 -10.49 -0.84 17.32
N GLU A 285 -11.55 -0.01 17.24
CA GLU A 285 -12.90 -0.45 16.85
C GLU A 285 -12.94 -0.98 15.43
N ALA A 286 -12.35 -0.24 14.48
CA ALA A 286 -12.28 -0.65 13.09
C ALA A 286 -11.50 -1.97 12.94
N PHE A 287 -10.40 -2.12 13.68
CA PHE A 287 -9.59 -3.32 13.62
C PHE A 287 -10.28 -4.54 14.27
N VAL A 288 -11.03 -4.36 15.37
CA VAL A 288 -11.90 -5.42 15.94
C VAL A 288 -12.88 -5.94 14.87
N LYS A 289 -13.53 -5.03 14.11
CA LYS A 289 -14.46 -5.42 13.04
C LYS A 289 -13.78 -6.21 11.92
N VAL A 290 -12.56 -5.81 11.55
CA VAL A 290 -11.75 -6.52 10.55
C VAL A 290 -11.42 -7.94 11.01
N ILE A 291 -10.88 -8.09 12.23
CA ILE A 291 -10.56 -9.41 12.80
C ILE A 291 -11.80 -10.27 12.86
N TRP A 292 -12.91 -9.70 13.36
CA TRP A 292 -14.18 -10.42 13.47
C TRP A 292 -14.70 -10.94 12.13
N ALA A 293 -14.58 -10.14 11.08
CA ALA A 293 -14.97 -10.56 9.73
C ALA A 293 -14.08 -11.69 9.20
N SER A 294 -12.78 -11.69 9.52
CA SER A 294 -11.85 -12.76 9.13
C SER A 294 -12.06 -14.08 9.91
N LEU A 295 -12.81 -14.05 11.03
CA LEU A 295 -13.18 -15.28 11.76
C LEU A 295 -14.35 -16.05 11.11
N ALA A 296 -15.11 -15.39 10.23
CA ALA A 296 -16.30 -15.96 9.60
C ALA A 296 -16.00 -16.64 8.25
N ASP A 297 -14.81 -16.48 7.72
CA ASP A 297 -14.34 -17.09 6.47
C ASP A 297 -13.64 -18.43 6.75
#